data_aca9c698f897d24a823334e8c9c37526
#
_entry.id   aca9c698f897d24a823334e8c9c37526
#
_cell.length_a   1.000
_cell.length_b   1.000
_cell.length_c   1.000
_cell.angle_alpha   90.00
_cell.angle_beta   90.00
_cell.angle_gamma   90.00
#
_symmetry.space_group_name_H-M   'P 1'
#
loop_
_entity.id
_entity.type
_entity.pdbx_description
1 polymer ?
#
loop_
_entity_poly.entity_id
_entity_poly.type
_entity_poly.pdbx_seq_one_letter_code
_entity_poly.pdbx_strand_id
1 'polypeptide(L)'
;MFFPSPPNSGSMGSAIKCIGIAKELRSRGNEVAFVMGGSVADLIMREHFRVYQSPIPVAKMDIRDINSANDFFDWTGMTEYSFLRMSVKAEVEAIYNFKPDVLFSETRLSTPISAHITGVPLISIASWPCSPDFPLNVQTKGRNLKKVNELLEQYNM
;
A
#
# COMPACT_ATOMS: atom_id res chain seq x y z
N MET A 1 10.47 -6.79 -0.46
CA MET A 1 9.79 -5.91 -1.47
C MET A 1 8.99 -4.84 -0.76
N PHE A 2 8.99 -3.60 -1.24
CA PHE A 2 8.36 -2.45 -0.61
C PHE A 2 7.11 -2.00 -1.36
N PHE A 3 6.09 -1.63 -0.59
CA PHE A 3 4.80 -1.10 -1.04
C PHE A 3 4.52 0.23 -0.33
N PRO A 4 5.08 1.35 -0.81
CA PRO A 4 4.76 2.66 -0.25
C PRO A 4 3.29 3.00 -0.44
N SER A 5 2.78 3.92 0.36
CA SER A 5 1.42 4.46 0.21
C SER A 5 1.21 4.98 -1.23
N PRO A 6 0.07 4.69 -1.87
CA PRO A 6 -0.16 5.10 -3.25
C PRO A 6 -0.12 6.63 -3.42
N PRO A 7 0.17 7.14 -4.64
CA PRO A 7 0.05 8.57 -4.94
C PRO A 7 -1.31 9.13 -4.51
N ASN A 8 -1.38 10.40 -4.17
CA ASN A 8 -2.51 11.15 -3.60
C ASN A 8 -2.78 10.95 -2.10
N SER A 9 -2.03 10.11 -1.41
CA SER A 9 -2.21 9.84 0.03
C SER A 9 -1.01 10.28 0.89
N GLY A 10 -0.34 11.36 0.53
CA GLY A 10 0.92 11.76 1.20
C GLY A 10 2.11 10.87 0.80
N SER A 11 2.04 10.30 -0.37
CA SER A 11 2.94 9.28 -0.89
C SER A 11 4.43 9.65 -0.93
N MET A 12 4.75 10.95 -1.04
CA MET A 12 6.16 11.39 -1.06
C MET A 12 6.85 11.06 0.26
N GLY A 13 6.22 11.36 1.40
CA GLY A 13 6.78 11.03 2.72
C GLY A 13 6.91 9.52 2.95
N SER A 14 5.91 8.77 2.49
CA SER A 14 5.93 7.30 2.50
C SER A 14 7.08 6.75 1.66
N ALA A 15 7.22 7.22 0.43
CA ALA A 15 8.27 6.77 -0.47
C ALA A 15 9.67 7.09 0.07
N ILE A 16 9.89 8.28 0.61
CA ILE A 16 11.19 8.68 1.20
C ILE A 16 11.57 7.76 2.36
N LYS A 17 10.62 7.45 3.25
CA LYS A 17 10.86 6.49 4.35
C LYS A 17 11.24 5.12 3.82
N CYS A 18 10.45 4.61 2.87
CA CYS A 18 10.72 3.31 2.26
C CYS A 18 12.07 3.28 1.52
N ILE A 19 12.44 4.35 0.80
CA ILE A 19 13.74 4.47 0.12
C ILE A 19 14.89 4.45 1.14
N GLY A 20 14.74 5.15 2.27
CA GLY A 20 15.75 5.15 3.33
C GLY A 20 16.02 3.75 3.87
N ILE A 21 14.97 3.01 4.22
CA ILE A 21 15.07 1.62 4.70
C ILE A 21 15.64 0.71 3.60
N ALA A 22 15.19 0.88 2.36
CA ALA A 22 15.63 0.10 1.22
C ALA A 22 17.13 0.29 0.92
N LYS A 23 17.65 1.52 1.04
CA LYS A 23 19.08 1.82 0.89
C LYS A 23 19.91 1.08 1.94
N GLU A 24 19.45 1.08 3.19
CA GLU A 24 20.12 0.36 4.27
C GLU A 24 20.10 -1.16 4.04
N LEU A 25 18.96 -1.72 3.65
CA LEU A 25 18.89 -3.16 3.32
C LEU A 25 19.80 -3.52 2.15
N ARG A 26 19.83 -2.70 1.11
CA ARG A 26 20.71 -2.91 -0.06
C ARG A 26 22.19 -2.83 0.33
N SER A 27 22.57 -1.91 1.21
CA SER A 27 23.96 -1.81 1.71
C SER A 27 24.41 -3.05 2.49
N ARG A 28 23.44 -3.80 3.03
CA ARG A 28 23.64 -5.09 3.71
C ARG A 28 23.56 -6.30 2.77
N GLY A 29 23.56 -6.10 1.46
CA GLY A 29 23.56 -7.16 0.47
C GLY A 29 22.17 -7.74 0.12
N ASN A 30 21.08 -7.10 0.55
CA ASN A 30 19.74 -7.57 0.20
C ASN A 30 19.30 -7.04 -1.17
N GLU A 31 18.62 -7.86 -1.94
CA GLU A 31 17.88 -7.41 -3.13
C GLU A 31 16.59 -6.70 -2.71
N VAL A 32 16.35 -5.53 -3.30
CA VAL A 32 15.18 -4.72 -2.97
C VAL A 32 14.45 -4.28 -4.23
N ALA A 33 13.13 -4.42 -4.21
CA ALA A 33 12.25 -3.90 -5.25
C ALA A 33 11.04 -3.18 -4.65
N PHE A 34 10.39 -2.37 -5.46
CA PHE A 34 9.21 -1.60 -5.08
C PHE A 34 8.03 -1.93 -5.99
N VAL A 35 6.82 -1.75 -5.45
CA VAL A 35 5.58 -1.73 -6.22
C VAL A 35 4.97 -0.34 -6.06
N MET A 36 4.99 0.46 -7.12
CA MET A 36 4.55 1.85 -7.09
C MET A 36 4.17 2.32 -8.50
N GLY A 37 3.27 3.30 -8.57
CA GLY A 37 2.88 3.95 -9.81
C GLY A 37 3.10 5.47 -9.78
N GLY A 38 2.93 6.12 -10.93
CA GLY A 38 2.99 7.58 -11.06
C GLY A 38 4.37 8.18 -10.85
N SER A 39 4.42 9.49 -10.63
CA SER A 39 5.66 10.26 -10.47
C SER A 39 6.54 9.82 -9.30
N VAL A 40 5.95 9.18 -8.30
CA VAL A 40 6.70 8.61 -7.16
C VAL A 40 7.52 7.40 -7.59
N ALA A 41 7.04 6.61 -8.55
CA ALA A 41 7.81 5.53 -9.15
C ALA A 41 9.08 6.05 -9.82
N ASP A 42 9.01 7.20 -10.50
CA ASP A 42 10.16 7.84 -11.12
C ASP A 42 11.22 8.24 -10.08
N LEU A 43 10.80 8.75 -8.92
CA LEU A 43 11.70 9.05 -7.82
C LEU A 43 12.45 7.80 -7.34
N ILE A 44 11.73 6.69 -7.16
CA ILE A 44 12.31 5.42 -6.72
C ILE A 44 13.28 4.86 -7.77
N MET A 45 12.94 4.97 -9.06
CA MET A 45 13.81 4.52 -10.15
C MET A 45 15.10 5.35 -10.25
N ARG A 46 15.05 6.68 -9.97
CA ARG A 46 16.26 7.52 -9.89
C ARG A 46 17.22 7.09 -8.80
N GLU A 47 16.73 6.43 -7.76
CA GLU A 47 17.55 5.83 -6.71
C GLU A 47 18.07 4.42 -7.08
N HIS A 48 17.90 4.04 -8.35
CA HIS A 48 18.35 2.76 -8.91
C HIS A 48 17.71 1.53 -8.26
N PHE A 49 16.44 1.64 -7.84
CA PHE A 49 15.65 0.50 -7.42
C PHE A 49 14.79 -0.03 -8.55
N ARG A 50 14.58 -1.33 -8.56
CA ARG A 50 13.61 -1.98 -9.44
C ARG A 50 12.20 -1.61 -9.01
N VAL A 51 11.37 -1.16 -9.95
CA VAL A 51 9.97 -0.79 -9.70
C VAL A 51 9.05 -1.62 -10.58
N TYR A 52 8.07 -2.25 -9.94
CA TYR A 52 6.91 -2.84 -10.58
C TYR A 52 5.77 -1.83 -10.57
N GLN A 53 5.14 -1.62 -11.70
CA GLN A 53 4.07 -0.65 -11.82
C GLN A 53 2.80 -1.12 -11.11
N SER A 54 2.14 -0.19 -10.41
CA SER A 54 0.83 -0.40 -9.81
C SER A 54 -0.14 0.71 -10.21
N PRO A 55 -1.45 0.44 -10.13
CA PRO A 55 -2.46 1.47 -10.37
C PRO A 55 -2.29 2.70 -9.47
N ILE A 56 -2.79 3.83 -9.95
CA ILE A 56 -2.85 5.09 -9.21
C ILE A 56 -4.31 5.30 -8.80
N PRO A 57 -4.60 5.51 -7.50
CA PRO A 57 -5.96 5.80 -7.08
C PRO A 57 -6.36 7.22 -7.50
N VAL A 58 -7.65 7.43 -7.69
CA VAL A 58 -8.21 8.75 -7.98
C VAL A 58 -8.85 9.30 -6.70
N ALA A 59 -8.33 10.43 -6.22
CA ALA A 59 -8.89 11.11 -5.07
C ALA A 59 -10.34 11.58 -5.35
N LYS A 60 -11.24 11.40 -4.38
CA LYS A 60 -12.69 11.61 -4.57
C LYS A 60 -13.30 12.71 -3.75
N MET A 61 -12.65 13.14 -2.68
CA MET A 61 -13.22 14.07 -1.71
C MET A 61 -12.30 15.26 -1.47
N ASP A 62 -12.85 16.35 -0.94
CA ASP A 62 -12.04 17.43 -0.39
C ASP A 62 -11.38 16.98 0.92
N ILE A 63 -10.09 17.27 1.08
CA ILE A 63 -9.31 16.91 2.28
C ILE A 63 -9.92 17.49 3.57
N ARG A 64 -10.74 18.54 3.47
CA ARG A 64 -11.41 19.18 4.61
C ARG A 64 -12.49 18.31 5.27
N ASP A 65 -12.95 17.27 4.59
CA ASP A 65 -14.03 16.41 5.05
C ASP A 65 -13.51 15.11 5.72
N ILE A 66 -12.21 15.02 6.01
CA ILE A 66 -11.61 13.86 6.63
C ILE A 66 -11.76 13.92 8.15
N ASN A 67 -12.63 13.07 8.68
CA ASN A 67 -12.92 12.97 10.12
C ASN A 67 -12.57 11.58 10.68
N SER A 68 -12.14 10.66 9.84
CA SER A 68 -11.85 9.28 10.24
C SER A 68 -10.77 8.63 9.33
N ALA A 69 -10.19 7.52 9.79
CA ALA A 69 -9.31 6.72 8.95
C ALA A 69 -10.03 6.20 7.69
N ASN A 70 -11.33 5.86 7.78
CA ASN A 70 -12.10 5.46 6.60
C ASN A 70 -12.26 6.62 5.61
N ASP A 71 -12.54 7.84 6.10
CA ASP A 71 -12.66 9.01 5.22
C ASP A 71 -11.33 9.29 4.53
N PHE A 72 -10.20 9.10 5.24
CA PHE A 72 -8.87 9.20 4.66
C PHE A 72 -8.69 8.20 3.51
N PHE A 73 -9.02 6.93 3.70
CA PHE A 73 -8.91 5.92 2.66
C PHE A 73 -9.90 6.15 1.51
N ASP A 74 -11.12 6.60 1.80
CA ASP A 74 -12.11 6.95 0.78
C ASP A 74 -11.66 8.19 -0.01
N TRP A 75 -11.14 9.21 0.67
CA TRP A 75 -10.57 10.40 0.03
C TRP A 75 -9.44 10.05 -0.95
N THR A 76 -8.53 9.19 -0.54
CA THR A 76 -7.42 8.77 -1.40
C THR A 76 -7.87 7.92 -2.59
N GLY A 77 -9.10 7.41 -2.60
CA GLY A 77 -9.60 6.45 -3.59
C GLY A 77 -9.10 5.02 -3.39
N MET A 78 -8.39 4.74 -2.30
CA MET A 78 -7.86 3.40 -2.02
C MET A 78 -8.94 2.36 -1.71
N THR A 79 -10.14 2.79 -1.32
CA THR A 79 -11.29 1.92 -1.04
C THR A 79 -12.12 1.60 -2.28
N GLU A 80 -11.80 2.17 -3.45
CA GLU A 80 -12.49 1.83 -4.68
C GLU A 80 -12.22 0.39 -5.07
N TYR A 81 -13.29 -0.36 -5.27
CA TYR A 81 -13.20 -1.78 -5.57
C TYR A 81 -12.35 -2.09 -6.79
N SER A 82 -12.55 -1.33 -7.88
CA SER A 82 -11.76 -1.47 -9.10
C SER A 82 -10.27 -1.20 -8.88
N PHE A 83 -9.95 -0.14 -8.13
CA PHE A 83 -8.58 0.18 -7.77
C PHE A 83 -7.97 -0.92 -6.89
N LEU A 84 -8.69 -1.34 -5.85
CA LEU A 84 -8.22 -2.36 -4.92
C LEU A 84 -7.92 -3.69 -5.65
N ARG A 85 -8.85 -4.13 -6.50
CA ARG A 85 -8.69 -5.34 -7.33
C ARG A 85 -7.50 -5.26 -8.28
N MET A 86 -7.34 -4.14 -9.00
CA MET A 86 -6.21 -3.95 -9.91
C MET A 86 -4.89 -3.88 -9.15
N SER A 87 -4.88 -3.25 -7.96
CA SER A 87 -3.69 -3.17 -7.12
C SER A 87 -3.27 -4.54 -6.61
N VAL A 88 -4.19 -5.34 -6.09
CA VAL A 88 -3.91 -6.71 -5.64
C VAL A 88 -3.36 -7.55 -6.79
N LYS A 89 -3.96 -7.48 -7.99
CA LYS A 89 -3.46 -8.19 -9.16
C LYS A 89 -2.01 -7.81 -9.47
N ALA A 90 -1.71 -6.51 -9.57
CA ALA A 90 -0.37 -6.03 -9.88
C ALA A 90 0.66 -6.41 -8.79
N GLU A 91 0.26 -6.36 -7.53
CA GLU A 91 1.10 -6.73 -6.39
C GLU A 91 1.42 -8.23 -6.39
N VAL A 92 0.42 -9.08 -6.59
CA VAL A 92 0.59 -10.54 -6.66
C VAL A 92 1.50 -10.92 -7.83
N GLU A 93 1.30 -10.32 -9.01
CA GLU A 93 2.19 -10.53 -10.16
C GLU A 93 3.63 -10.09 -9.86
N ALA A 94 3.81 -8.94 -9.20
CA ALA A 94 5.13 -8.45 -8.80
C ALA A 94 5.81 -9.38 -7.78
N ILE A 95 5.05 -9.89 -6.81
CA ILE A 95 5.53 -10.83 -5.78
C ILE A 95 6.00 -12.14 -6.44
N TYR A 96 5.21 -12.72 -7.34
CA TYR A 96 5.60 -13.94 -8.05
C TYR A 96 6.82 -13.74 -8.95
N ASN A 97 6.97 -12.56 -9.56
CA ASN A 97 8.11 -12.25 -10.42
C ASN A 97 9.41 -11.98 -9.65
N PHE A 98 9.32 -11.33 -8.50
CA PHE A 98 10.49 -10.97 -7.69
C PHE A 98 10.85 -12.03 -6.66
N LYS A 99 9.86 -12.80 -6.17
CA LYS A 99 9.98 -13.84 -5.13
C LYS A 99 10.63 -13.32 -3.84
N PRO A 100 10.05 -12.29 -3.20
CA PRO A 100 10.62 -11.73 -1.99
C PRO A 100 10.42 -12.66 -0.79
N ASP A 101 11.36 -12.66 0.15
CA ASP A 101 11.23 -13.35 1.44
C ASP A 101 10.30 -12.59 2.40
N VAL A 102 10.15 -11.27 2.20
CA VAL A 102 9.33 -10.40 3.05
C VAL A 102 8.77 -9.22 2.26
N LEU A 103 7.53 -8.86 2.57
CA LEU A 103 6.87 -7.65 2.09
C LEU A 103 6.95 -6.56 3.16
N PHE A 104 7.06 -5.32 2.71
CA PHE A 104 7.10 -4.16 3.57
C PHE A 104 6.10 -3.12 3.07
N SER A 105 5.03 -2.90 3.82
CA SER A 105 3.95 -2.00 3.43
C SER A 105 3.85 -0.78 4.33
N GLU A 106 3.61 0.36 3.74
CA GLU A 106 3.29 1.59 4.47
C GLU A 106 1.94 2.12 4.03
N THR A 107 0.95 2.03 4.92
CA THR A 107 -0.41 2.56 4.75
C THR A 107 -1.06 2.21 3.39
N ARG A 108 -1.12 0.93 3.06
CA ARG A 108 -1.69 0.45 1.79
C ARG A 108 -2.64 -0.71 2.03
N LEU A 109 -3.91 -0.57 1.61
CA LEU A 109 -4.98 -1.54 1.89
C LEU A 109 -4.87 -2.83 1.06
N SER A 110 -4.29 -2.78 -0.13
CA SER A 110 -4.15 -3.94 -1.02
C SER A 110 -3.08 -4.93 -0.55
N THR A 111 -1.99 -4.44 0.05
CA THR A 111 -0.84 -5.28 0.36
C THR A 111 -1.11 -6.38 1.39
N PRO A 112 -1.92 -6.18 2.46
CA PRO A 112 -2.30 -7.29 3.35
C PRO A 112 -3.04 -8.41 2.61
N ILE A 113 -3.89 -8.07 1.64
CA ILE A 113 -4.59 -9.04 0.80
C ILE A 113 -3.59 -9.81 -0.07
N SER A 114 -2.70 -9.10 -0.73
CA SER A 114 -1.65 -9.67 -1.58
C SER A 114 -0.70 -10.58 -0.80
N ALA A 115 -0.35 -10.18 0.42
CA ALA A 115 0.46 -10.98 1.33
C ALA A 115 -0.25 -12.29 1.72
N HIS A 116 -1.55 -12.22 2.03
CA HIS A 116 -2.34 -13.39 2.36
C HIS A 116 -2.45 -14.36 1.17
N ILE A 117 -2.75 -13.85 -0.04
CA ILE A 117 -2.83 -14.66 -1.26
C ILE A 117 -1.51 -15.37 -1.57
N THR A 118 -0.38 -14.70 -1.37
CA THR A 118 0.94 -15.22 -1.76
C THR A 118 1.65 -15.99 -0.65
N GLY A 119 1.15 -15.92 0.59
CA GLY A 119 1.78 -16.54 1.76
C GLY A 119 3.10 -15.89 2.19
N VAL A 120 3.46 -14.73 1.63
CA VAL A 120 4.73 -14.06 1.97
C VAL A 120 4.53 -13.20 3.22
N PRO A 121 5.44 -13.30 4.22
CA PRO A 121 5.35 -12.50 5.44
C PRO A 121 5.30 -11.00 5.18
N LEU A 122 4.46 -10.27 5.93
CA LEU A 122 4.26 -8.83 5.80
C LEU A 122 4.70 -8.09 7.06
N ILE A 123 5.54 -7.08 6.87
CA ILE A 123 5.81 -6.03 7.86
C ILE A 123 5.02 -4.79 7.44
N SER A 124 4.12 -4.32 8.30
CA SER A 124 3.32 -3.12 8.03
C SER A 124 3.71 -1.98 8.94
N ILE A 125 3.96 -0.82 8.35
CA ILE A 125 4.05 0.45 9.06
C ILE A 125 2.71 1.17 8.85
N ALA A 126 2.03 1.44 9.94
CA ALA A 126 0.84 2.27 9.93
C ALA A 126 1.24 3.74 10.08
N SER A 127 0.69 4.61 9.23
CA SER A 127 0.73 6.05 9.48
C SER A 127 -0.13 6.39 10.69
N TRP A 128 0.19 7.49 11.38
CA TRP A 128 -0.50 7.92 12.59
C TRP A 128 -2.03 7.89 12.51
N PRO A 129 -2.71 8.28 11.42
CA PRO A 129 -4.18 8.16 11.32
C PRO A 129 -4.72 6.73 11.39
N CYS A 130 -3.86 5.72 11.23
CA CYS A 130 -4.20 4.30 11.32
C CYS A 130 -3.77 3.67 12.65
N SER A 131 -3.20 4.46 13.57
CA SER A 131 -2.84 4.00 14.90
C SER A 131 -4.10 3.81 15.77
N PRO A 132 -4.16 2.75 16.60
CA PRO A 132 -5.23 2.60 17.60
C PRO A 132 -5.31 3.78 18.57
N ASP A 133 -4.21 4.47 18.81
CA ASP A 133 -4.11 5.63 19.72
C ASP A 133 -4.50 6.96 19.06
N PHE A 134 -4.90 6.95 17.79
CA PHE A 134 -5.35 8.16 17.12
C PHE A 134 -6.68 8.62 17.69
N PRO A 135 -6.80 9.89 18.20
CA PRO A 135 -7.95 10.34 18.98
C PRO A 135 -9.22 10.60 18.16
N LEU A 136 -9.34 10.01 16.99
CA LEU A 136 -10.61 10.06 16.25
C LEU A 136 -11.62 9.16 16.94
N ASN A 137 -12.74 9.75 17.34
CA ASN A 137 -13.94 9.06 17.82
C ASN A 137 -14.55 8.21 16.70
N VAL A 138 -13.86 7.13 16.33
CA VAL A 138 -14.18 6.38 15.14
C VAL A 138 -14.99 5.17 15.48
N GLN A 139 -16.29 5.32 15.45
CA GLN A 139 -17.21 4.21 15.23
C GLN A 139 -17.17 3.77 13.74
N THR A 140 -16.01 3.51 13.20
CA THR A 140 -15.87 3.00 11.83
C THR A 140 -15.95 1.48 11.85
N LYS A 141 -17.13 0.97 12.17
CA LYS A 141 -17.37 -0.46 12.13
C LYS A 141 -17.40 -0.96 10.68
N GLY A 142 -16.32 -1.60 10.26
CA GLY A 142 -16.37 -2.64 9.24
C GLY A 142 -16.60 -2.27 7.78
N ARG A 143 -16.79 -0.98 7.39
CA ARG A 143 -17.11 -0.62 6.00
C ARG A 143 -16.02 -1.05 5.01
N ASN A 144 -14.77 -0.89 5.37
CA ASN A 144 -13.65 -1.28 4.50
C ASN A 144 -13.36 -2.78 4.60
N LEU A 145 -13.63 -3.42 5.74
CA LEU A 145 -13.53 -4.87 5.90
C LEU A 145 -14.48 -5.62 4.96
N LYS A 146 -15.69 -5.10 4.74
CA LYS A 146 -16.62 -5.72 3.78
C LYS A 146 -16.02 -5.78 2.38
N LYS A 147 -15.45 -4.68 1.88
CA LYS A 147 -14.78 -4.64 0.57
C LYS A 147 -13.58 -5.57 0.48
N VAL A 148 -12.82 -5.70 1.57
CA VAL A 148 -11.69 -6.64 1.65
C VAL A 148 -12.20 -8.08 1.57
N ASN A 149 -13.24 -8.42 2.34
CA ASN A 149 -13.83 -9.76 2.35
C ASN A 149 -14.40 -10.12 0.98
N GLU A 150 -15.16 -9.23 0.34
CA GLU A 150 -15.68 -9.43 -1.02
C GLU A 150 -14.56 -9.72 -2.03
N LEU A 151 -13.39 -9.11 -1.84
CA LEU A 151 -12.25 -9.37 -2.71
C LEU A 151 -11.61 -10.73 -2.41
N LEU A 152 -11.44 -11.09 -1.14
CA LEU A 152 -10.90 -12.39 -0.73
C LEU A 152 -11.78 -13.55 -1.21
N GLU A 153 -13.10 -13.42 -1.12
CA GLU A 153 -14.05 -14.43 -1.64
C GLU A 153 -13.85 -14.72 -3.13
N GLN A 154 -13.47 -13.72 -3.94
CA GLN A 154 -13.16 -13.90 -5.36
C GLN A 154 -11.90 -14.72 -5.63
N TYR A 155 -11.00 -14.81 -4.66
CA TYR A 155 -9.81 -15.65 -4.72
C TYR A 155 -10.01 -17.03 -4.07
N ASN A 156 -11.27 -17.39 -3.72
CA ASN A 156 -11.64 -18.64 -3.04
C ASN A 156 -10.91 -18.83 -1.69
N MET A 157 -10.81 -17.75 -0.91
CA MET A 157 -10.13 -17.71 0.38
C MET A 157 -11.09 -17.43 1.52
#